data_db650ad8c0687dd4e42873ba89091d7e
#
_entry.id   db650ad8c0687dd4e42873ba89091d7e
#
_cell.length_a   1.000
_cell.length_b   1.000
_cell.length_c   1.000
_cell.angle_alpha   90.00
_cell.angle_beta   90.00
_cell.angle_gamma   90.00
#
_symmetry.space_group_name_H-M   'P 1'
#
loop_
_entity.id
_entity.type
_entity.pdbx_description
1 polymer ?
#
loop_
_entity_poly.entity_id
_entity_poly.type
_entity_poly.pdbx_seq_one_letter_code
_entity_poly.pdbx_strand_id
1 'polypeptide(L)'
;MKTPTNLSDLFALSMTKFFRLIADTFFAKRYGHRAVVLETIAGVPGMVAGMLIHLRSLRSMKTGYGPQIREMLAEAENERMHLMFFIEIAKPNIFERLLVIGAQGVFMTFYSFMYIFFPKTSHRMIGYFEDEAVKSYTEYLELVKNGSVKNINAPRIAIDYYGLKSNAKLSDLIKSVRADEMHHSDVNHSYADNLDKKDQRSKNLKAVENINNNKVA
;
A
#
# COMPACT_ATOMS: atom_id res chain seq x y z
N MET A 1 13.76 1.37 1.04
CA MET A 1 12.97 1.40 2.30
C MET A 1 13.38 2.60 3.14
N LYS A 2 12.42 3.40 3.55
CA LYS A 2 12.67 4.61 4.36
C LYS A 2 13.07 4.24 5.79
N THR A 3 14.06 4.95 6.36
CA THR A 3 14.49 4.73 7.75
C THR A 3 13.46 5.34 8.72
N PRO A 4 13.00 4.61 9.75
CA PRO A 4 12.09 5.16 10.76
C PRO A 4 12.79 6.27 11.57
N THR A 5 12.10 7.40 11.75
CA THR A 5 12.65 8.60 12.41
C THR A 5 12.04 8.86 13.80
N ASN A 6 10.97 8.16 14.15
CA ASN A 6 10.26 8.31 15.42
C ASN A 6 9.52 7.02 15.81
N LEU A 7 8.91 6.98 17.01
CA LEU A 7 8.21 5.80 17.52
C LEU A 7 7.01 5.36 16.65
N SER A 8 6.32 6.31 16.03
CA SER A 8 5.22 6.00 15.10
C SER A 8 5.73 5.27 13.85
N ASP A 9 6.85 5.72 13.28
CA ASP A 9 7.48 5.07 12.13
C ASP A 9 8.02 3.68 12.51
N LEU A 10 8.60 3.55 13.71
CA LEU A 10 9.09 2.26 14.21
C LEU A 10 7.94 1.25 14.42
N PHE A 11 6.82 1.70 14.97
CA PHE A 11 5.62 0.88 15.09
C PHE A 11 5.11 0.43 13.71
N ALA A 12 4.99 1.37 12.77
CA ALA A 12 4.55 1.09 11.40
C ALA A 12 5.46 0.02 10.73
N LEU A 13 6.78 0.18 10.83
CA LEU A 13 7.74 -0.79 10.31
C LEU A 13 7.65 -2.16 11.01
N SER A 14 7.46 -2.17 12.33
CA SER A 14 7.34 -3.42 13.09
C SER A 14 6.08 -4.20 12.70
N MET A 15 4.96 -3.51 12.51
CA MET A 15 3.71 -4.11 12.01
C MET A 15 3.90 -4.65 10.59
N THR A 16 4.56 -3.92 9.71
CA THR A 16 4.89 -4.39 8.36
C THR A 16 5.71 -5.68 8.40
N LYS A 17 6.76 -5.73 9.23
CA LYS A 17 7.61 -6.93 9.38
C LYS A 17 6.83 -8.11 9.95
N PHE A 18 5.93 -7.87 10.88
CA PHE A 18 5.05 -8.90 11.42
C PHE A 18 4.13 -9.49 10.35
N PHE A 19 3.45 -8.66 9.57
CA PHE A 19 2.60 -9.14 8.47
C PHE A 19 3.43 -9.82 7.38
N ARG A 20 4.63 -9.32 7.09
CA ARG A 20 5.56 -9.96 6.16
C ARG A 20 5.92 -11.37 6.63
N LEU A 21 6.24 -11.55 7.92
CA LEU A 21 6.57 -12.86 8.50
C LEU A 21 5.40 -13.85 8.35
N ILE A 22 4.17 -13.41 8.60
CA ILE A 22 2.97 -14.23 8.37
C ILE A 22 2.88 -14.65 6.91
N ALA A 23 3.00 -13.71 5.96
CA ALA A 23 2.93 -14.00 4.53
C ALA A 23 4.05 -14.95 4.08
N ASP A 24 5.28 -14.76 4.55
CA ASP A 24 6.42 -15.64 4.25
C ASP A 24 6.21 -17.05 4.79
N THR A 25 5.60 -17.19 5.97
CA THR A 25 5.30 -18.49 6.58
C THR A 25 4.24 -19.25 5.81
N PHE A 26 3.15 -18.56 5.38
CA PHE A 26 2.05 -19.20 4.67
C PHE A 26 2.35 -19.54 3.21
N PHE A 27 3.03 -18.64 2.51
CA PHE A 27 3.19 -18.78 1.05
C PHE A 27 4.58 -19.22 0.63
N ALA A 28 5.59 -19.13 1.50
CA ALA A 28 6.97 -19.46 1.18
C ALA A 28 7.41 -18.88 -0.19
N LYS A 29 7.84 -19.75 -1.12
CA LYS A 29 8.27 -19.37 -2.48
C LYS A 29 7.17 -19.38 -3.54
N ARG A 30 5.88 -19.50 -3.15
CA ARG A 30 4.74 -19.49 -4.09
C ARG A 30 4.31 -18.06 -4.42
N TYR A 31 5.17 -17.31 -5.09
CA TYR A 31 5.01 -15.86 -5.33
C TYR A 31 3.70 -15.48 -6.02
N GLY A 32 3.22 -16.25 -7.01
CA GLY A 32 1.94 -15.98 -7.67
C GLY A 32 0.74 -16.08 -6.73
N HIS A 33 0.66 -17.13 -5.90
CA HIS A 33 -0.41 -17.30 -4.89
C HIS A 33 -0.30 -16.27 -3.77
N ARG A 34 0.95 -15.96 -3.36
CA ARG A 34 1.21 -14.89 -2.40
C ARG A 34 0.71 -13.55 -2.91
N ALA A 35 0.99 -13.20 -4.17
CA ALA A 35 0.51 -11.98 -4.80
C ALA A 35 -1.02 -11.92 -4.76
N VAL A 36 -1.75 -12.98 -5.14
CA VAL A 36 -3.24 -13.00 -5.06
C VAL A 36 -3.77 -12.59 -3.69
N VAL A 37 -3.16 -13.06 -2.60
CA VAL A 37 -3.65 -12.71 -1.25
C VAL A 37 -3.21 -11.30 -0.85
N LEU A 38 -1.96 -10.93 -1.14
CA LEU A 38 -1.43 -9.63 -0.73
C LEU A 38 -2.08 -8.47 -1.48
N GLU A 39 -2.27 -8.57 -2.81
CA GLU A 39 -2.96 -7.56 -3.62
C GLU A 39 -4.42 -7.34 -3.19
N THR A 40 -5.10 -8.42 -2.72
CA THR A 40 -6.44 -8.26 -2.17
C THR A 40 -6.47 -7.41 -0.91
N ILE A 41 -5.41 -7.47 -0.11
CA ILE A 41 -5.25 -6.65 1.10
C ILE A 41 -4.73 -5.26 0.73
N ALA A 42 -3.82 -5.16 -0.23
CA ALA A 42 -3.21 -3.92 -0.69
C ALA A 42 -4.24 -2.90 -1.26
N GLY A 43 -5.31 -3.36 -1.91
CA GLY A 43 -6.39 -2.48 -2.36
C GLY A 43 -7.21 -1.84 -1.23
N VAL A 44 -7.14 -2.35 0.01
CA VAL A 44 -7.96 -1.84 1.13
C VAL A 44 -7.54 -0.44 1.60
N PRO A 45 -6.25 -0.12 1.80
CA PRO A 45 -5.81 1.18 2.29
C PRO A 45 -6.29 2.36 1.46
N GLY A 46 -6.12 2.28 0.15
CA GLY A 46 -6.56 3.31 -0.78
C GLY A 46 -8.07 3.54 -0.73
N MET A 47 -8.88 2.47 -0.68
CA MET A 47 -10.35 2.56 -0.52
C MET A 47 -10.73 3.22 0.80
N VAL A 48 -10.16 2.78 1.92
CA VAL A 48 -10.45 3.33 3.25
C VAL A 48 -10.05 4.80 3.34
N ALA A 49 -8.83 5.13 2.93
CA ALA A 49 -8.34 6.50 2.94
C ALA A 49 -9.17 7.40 2.01
N GLY A 50 -9.41 6.98 0.77
CA GLY A 50 -10.22 7.70 -0.20
C GLY A 50 -11.64 7.96 0.32
N MET A 51 -12.31 6.95 0.86
CA MET A 51 -13.65 7.07 1.45
C MET A 51 -13.67 8.05 2.64
N LEU A 52 -12.77 7.90 3.61
CA LEU A 52 -12.75 8.72 4.82
C LEU A 52 -12.41 10.19 4.51
N ILE A 53 -11.47 10.44 3.57
CA ILE A 53 -11.15 11.78 3.12
C ILE A 53 -12.34 12.38 2.36
N HIS A 54 -13.00 11.60 1.51
CA HIS A 54 -14.18 12.06 0.78
C HIS A 54 -15.32 12.47 1.73
N LEU A 55 -15.66 11.62 2.70
CA LEU A 55 -16.66 11.94 3.74
C LEU A 55 -16.27 13.18 4.56
N ARG A 56 -14.98 13.34 4.88
CA ARG A 56 -14.47 14.54 5.55
C ARG A 56 -14.64 15.79 4.68
N SER A 57 -14.34 15.71 3.39
CA SER A 57 -14.54 16.79 2.43
C SER A 57 -16.00 17.27 2.39
N LEU A 58 -16.93 16.33 2.30
CA LEU A 58 -18.38 16.62 2.28
C LEU A 58 -18.83 17.32 3.59
N ARG A 59 -18.42 16.80 4.75
CA ARG A 59 -18.80 17.37 6.06
C ARG A 59 -18.19 18.75 6.30
N SER A 60 -16.95 18.96 5.86
CA SER A 60 -16.26 20.25 6.07
C SER A 60 -16.65 21.31 5.04
N MET A 61 -17.31 20.91 3.94
CA MET A 61 -17.68 21.80 2.82
C MET A 61 -16.46 22.62 2.32
N LYS A 62 -15.27 22.04 2.33
CA LYS A 62 -14.01 22.67 1.91
C LYS A 62 -13.48 22.05 0.64
N THR A 63 -12.90 22.88 -0.21
CA THR A 63 -12.16 22.46 -1.42
C THR A 63 -10.76 21.95 -1.06
N GLY A 64 -10.04 21.36 -2.03
CA GLY A 64 -8.64 20.97 -1.88
C GLY A 64 -8.38 19.50 -1.56
N TYR A 65 -9.42 18.71 -1.23
CA TYR A 65 -9.28 17.27 -0.95
C TYR A 65 -9.24 16.40 -2.22
N GLY A 66 -9.69 16.93 -3.35
CA GLY A 66 -9.86 16.17 -4.60
C GLY A 66 -8.60 15.44 -5.09
N PRO A 67 -7.43 16.06 -5.13
CA PRO A 67 -6.20 15.37 -5.54
C PRO A 67 -5.91 14.12 -4.70
N GLN A 68 -5.95 14.25 -3.36
CA GLN A 68 -5.68 13.12 -2.47
C GLN A 68 -6.74 12.00 -2.58
N ILE A 69 -8.03 12.36 -2.74
CA ILE A 69 -9.09 11.36 -2.94
C ILE A 69 -8.82 10.56 -4.21
N ARG A 70 -8.53 11.24 -5.33
CA ARG A 70 -8.25 10.58 -6.60
C ARG A 70 -7.02 9.68 -6.53
N GLU A 71 -5.96 10.14 -5.88
CA GLU A 71 -4.73 9.37 -5.71
C GLU A 71 -4.98 8.06 -4.95
N MET A 72 -5.66 8.14 -3.80
CA MET A 72 -5.97 6.96 -2.99
C MET A 72 -6.89 5.97 -3.72
N LEU A 73 -7.89 6.46 -4.46
CA LEU A 73 -8.79 5.59 -5.23
C LEU A 73 -8.09 5.00 -6.47
N ALA A 74 -7.17 5.73 -7.09
CA ALA A 74 -6.37 5.22 -8.21
C ALA A 74 -5.42 4.11 -7.73
N GLU A 75 -4.76 4.29 -6.59
CA GLU A 75 -3.95 3.25 -5.93
C GLU A 75 -4.78 1.98 -5.68
N ALA A 76 -5.96 2.13 -5.06
CA ALA A 76 -6.84 0.98 -4.79
C ALA A 76 -7.30 0.26 -6.07
N GLU A 77 -7.57 0.97 -7.16
CA GLU A 77 -7.93 0.38 -8.45
C GLU A 77 -6.74 -0.31 -9.12
N ASN A 78 -5.55 0.27 -9.00
CA ASN A 78 -4.33 -0.33 -9.52
C ASN A 78 -4.01 -1.66 -8.80
N GLU A 79 -4.13 -1.72 -7.46
CA GLU A 79 -4.01 -2.96 -6.69
C GLU A 79 -5.03 -4.03 -7.10
N ARG A 80 -6.28 -3.60 -7.37
CA ARG A 80 -7.28 -4.51 -7.92
C ARG A 80 -6.87 -5.07 -9.28
N MET A 81 -6.22 -4.30 -10.13
CA MET A 81 -5.71 -4.78 -11.42
C MET A 81 -4.54 -5.74 -11.24
N HIS A 82 -3.61 -5.48 -10.33
CA HIS A 82 -2.54 -6.44 -9.95
C HIS A 82 -3.15 -7.78 -9.54
N LEU A 83 -4.15 -7.76 -8.67
CA LEU A 83 -4.90 -8.96 -8.27
C LEU A 83 -5.46 -9.72 -9.48
N MET A 84 -6.09 -9.04 -10.44
CA MET A 84 -6.66 -9.68 -11.63
C MET A 84 -5.58 -10.38 -12.46
N PHE A 85 -4.40 -9.76 -12.63
CA PHE A 85 -3.28 -10.37 -13.35
C PHE A 85 -2.81 -11.67 -12.69
N PHE A 86 -2.66 -11.64 -11.36
CA PHE A 86 -2.16 -12.81 -10.62
C PHE A 86 -3.23 -13.90 -10.43
N ILE A 87 -4.52 -13.59 -10.44
CA ILE A 87 -5.59 -14.60 -10.51
C ILE A 87 -5.48 -15.42 -11.79
N GLU A 88 -5.24 -14.81 -12.94
CA GLU A 88 -5.06 -15.54 -14.20
C GLU A 88 -3.81 -16.45 -14.19
N ILE A 89 -2.74 -16.01 -13.51
CA ILE A 89 -1.48 -16.76 -13.43
C ILE A 89 -1.56 -17.89 -12.41
N ALA A 90 -2.00 -17.61 -11.20
CA ALA A 90 -1.95 -18.53 -10.07
C ALA A 90 -3.16 -19.46 -9.98
N LYS A 91 -4.33 -19.07 -10.52
CA LYS A 91 -5.59 -19.81 -10.47
C LYS A 91 -5.95 -20.27 -9.05
N PRO A 92 -6.21 -19.33 -8.13
CA PRO A 92 -6.37 -19.60 -6.70
C PRO A 92 -7.52 -20.59 -6.45
N ASN A 93 -7.32 -21.50 -5.49
CA ASN A 93 -8.31 -22.48 -5.08
C ASN A 93 -9.33 -21.88 -4.10
N ILE A 94 -10.35 -22.68 -3.71
CA ILE A 94 -11.41 -22.21 -2.82
C ILE A 94 -10.91 -21.80 -1.43
N PHE A 95 -9.88 -22.47 -0.89
CA PHE A 95 -9.33 -22.13 0.43
C PHE A 95 -8.62 -20.77 0.39
N GLU A 96 -7.88 -20.48 -0.68
CA GLU A 96 -7.24 -19.19 -0.89
C GLU A 96 -8.28 -18.07 -1.02
N ARG A 97 -9.42 -18.35 -1.68
CA ARG A 97 -10.53 -17.38 -1.78
C ARG A 97 -11.19 -17.11 -0.42
N LEU A 98 -11.40 -18.14 0.40
CA LEU A 98 -11.93 -17.98 1.76
C LEU A 98 -10.93 -17.23 2.67
N LEU A 99 -9.64 -17.53 2.55
CA LEU A 99 -8.58 -16.82 3.26
C LEU A 99 -8.57 -15.32 2.89
N VAL A 100 -8.71 -15.00 1.61
CA VAL A 100 -8.81 -13.63 1.12
C VAL A 100 -9.98 -12.90 1.76
N ILE A 101 -11.19 -13.49 1.79
CA ILE A 101 -12.38 -12.86 2.40
C ILE A 101 -12.13 -12.57 3.89
N GLY A 102 -11.60 -13.54 4.63
CA GLY A 102 -11.28 -13.37 6.04
C GLY A 102 -10.20 -12.32 6.29
N ALA A 103 -9.08 -12.41 5.57
CA ALA A 103 -7.97 -11.47 5.69
C ALA A 103 -8.38 -10.04 5.33
N GLN A 104 -9.16 -9.86 4.26
CA GLN A 104 -9.66 -8.56 3.82
C GLN A 104 -10.57 -7.92 4.88
N GLY A 105 -11.51 -8.69 5.46
CA GLY A 105 -12.42 -8.19 6.50
C GLY A 105 -11.67 -7.74 7.76
N VAL A 106 -10.72 -8.57 8.23
CA VAL A 106 -9.86 -8.24 9.38
C VAL A 106 -9.00 -7.02 9.10
N PHE A 107 -8.33 -7.00 7.95
CA PHE A 107 -7.44 -5.89 7.60
C PHE A 107 -8.21 -4.58 7.37
N MET A 108 -9.38 -4.62 6.73
CA MET A 108 -10.24 -3.46 6.54
C MET A 108 -10.66 -2.85 7.88
N THR A 109 -11.06 -3.67 8.85
CA THR A 109 -11.44 -3.21 10.19
C THR A 109 -10.25 -2.59 10.91
N PHE A 110 -9.12 -3.30 10.93
CA PHE A 110 -7.87 -2.82 11.54
C PHE A 110 -7.40 -1.51 10.91
N TYR A 111 -7.31 -1.46 9.57
CA TYR A 111 -6.81 -0.29 8.87
C TYR A 111 -7.75 0.92 9.00
N SER A 112 -9.07 0.71 8.98
CA SER A 112 -10.05 1.78 9.22
C SER A 112 -9.85 2.41 10.60
N PHE A 113 -9.71 1.60 11.64
CA PHE A 113 -9.39 2.08 12.98
C PHE A 113 -8.08 2.88 13.00
N MET A 114 -7.02 2.29 12.45
CA MET A 114 -5.71 2.95 12.37
C MET A 114 -5.77 4.28 11.61
N TYR A 115 -6.48 4.33 10.50
CA TYR A 115 -6.57 5.54 9.69
C TYR A 115 -7.36 6.67 10.36
N ILE A 116 -8.42 6.33 11.11
CA ILE A 116 -9.23 7.31 11.85
C ILE A 116 -8.39 7.96 12.96
N PHE A 117 -7.68 7.18 13.74
CA PHE A 117 -6.97 7.66 14.94
C PHE A 117 -5.51 8.02 14.71
N PHE A 118 -4.84 7.35 13.75
CA PHE A 118 -3.40 7.46 13.49
C PHE A 118 -3.09 7.57 11.99
N PRO A 119 -3.65 8.55 11.25
CA PRO A 119 -3.52 8.62 9.79
C PRO A 119 -2.06 8.70 9.30
N LYS A 120 -1.17 9.39 10.02
CA LYS A 120 0.26 9.43 9.74
C LYS A 120 0.88 8.03 9.80
N THR A 121 0.64 7.30 10.90
CA THR A 121 1.14 5.94 11.10
C THR A 121 0.60 4.99 10.04
N SER A 122 -0.66 5.15 9.66
CA SER A 122 -1.31 4.34 8.62
C SER A 122 -0.66 4.53 7.26
N HIS A 123 -0.48 5.77 6.80
CA HIS A 123 0.26 6.04 5.55
C HIS A 123 1.70 5.54 5.63
N ARG A 124 2.38 5.73 6.77
CA ARG A 124 3.75 5.23 6.95
C ARG A 124 3.82 3.71 6.85
N MET A 125 2.85 3.00 7.44
CA MET A 125 2.75 1.54 7.41
C MET A 125 2.54 1.04 5.97
N ILE A 126 1.65 1.67 5.20
CA ILE A 126 1.46 1.31 3.80
C ILE A 126 2.73 1.58 2.99
N GLY A 127 3.36 2.74 3.14
CA GLY A 127 4.66 2.98 2.49
C GLY A 127 5.69 1.87 2.74
N TYR A 128 5.74 1.33 3.96
CA TYR A 128 6.59 0.17 4.25
C TYR A 128 6.07 -1.14 3.67
N PHE A 129 4.75 -1.34 3.55
CA PHE A 129 4.19 -2.50 2.86
C PHE A 129 4.62 -2.51 1.40
N GLU A 130 4.50 -1.37 0.72
CA GLU A 130 4.89 -1.24 -0.68
C GLU A 130 6.42 -1.39 -0.85
N ASP A 131 7.24 -0.89 0.07
CA ASP A 131 8.68 -1.18 0.08
C ASP A 131 8.97 -2.70 0.13
N GLU A 132 8.20 -3.47 0.94
CA GLU A 132 8.34 -4.94 0.99
C GLU A 132 7.73 -5.62 -0.25
N ALA A 133 6.71 -5.03 -0.88
CA ALA A 133 6.17 -5.49 -2.16
C ALA A 133 7.22 -5.33 -3.28
N VAL A 134 7.85 -4.17 -3.40
CA VAL A 134 8.97 -3.92 -4.32
C VAL A 134 10.07 -4.96 -4.16
N LYS A 135 10.43 -5.28 -2.92
CA LYS A 135 11.43 -6.32 -2.64
C LYS A 135 10.96 -7.70 -3.10
N SER A 136 9.71 -8.07 -2.79
CA SER A 136 9.13 -9.35 -3.20
C SER A 136 9.06 -9.50 -4.71
N TYR A 137 8.64 -8.45 -5.44
CA TYR A 137 8.62 -8.47 -6.90
C TYR A 137 10.03 -8.47 -7.50
N THR A 138 11.02 -7.88 -6.85
CA THR A 138 12.42 -7.98 -7.25
C THR A 138 12.92 -9.42 -7.12
N GLU A 139 12.66 -10.08 -5.98
CA GLU A 139 12.98 -11.49 -5.76
C GLU A 139 12.28 -12.40 -6.80
N TYR A 140 11.01 -12.15 -7.06
CA TYR A 140 10.23 -12.89 -8.06
C TYR A 140 10.82 -12.73 -9.48
N LEU A 141 11.19 -11.51 -9.85
CA LEU A 141 11.83 -11.22 -11.13
C LEU A 141 13.17 -11.96 -11.29
N GLU A 142 13.97 -12.04 -10.24
CA GLU A 142 15.24 -12.78 -10.27
C GLU A 142 15.01 -14.30 -10.43
N LEU A 143 13.96 -14.88 -9.82
CA LEU A 143 13.59 -16.27 -10.02
C LEU A 143 13.12 -16.55 -11.46
N VAL A 144 12.47 -15.60 -12.09
CA VAL A 144 12.09 -15.71 -13.50
C VAL A 144 13.32 -15.62 -14.41
N LYS A 145 14.24 -14.70 -14.12
CA LYS A 145 15.47 -14.50 -14.92
C LYS A 145 16.43 -15.69 -14.84
N ASN A 146 16.58 -16.29 -13.66
CA ASN A 146 17.48 -17.44 -13.46
C ASN A 146 16.84 -18.79 -13.86
N GLY A 147 15.60 -18.77 -14.37
CA GLY A 147 14.89 -19.97 -14.84
C GLY A 147 14.24 -20.82 -13.74
N SER A 148 14.32 -20.43 -12.46
CA SER A 148 13.65 -21.12 -11.35
C SER A 148 12.13 -21.04 -11.46
N VAL A 149 11.62 -19.97 -12.07
CA VAL A 149 10.22 -19.79 -12.44
C VAL A 149 10.13 -19.59 -13.95
N LYS A 150 9.19 -20.31 -14.58
CA LYS A 150 8.99 -20.22 -16.03
C LYS A 150 8.49 -18.82 -16.42
N ASN A 151 9.17 -18.19 -17.37
CA ASN A 151 8.77 -16.91 -17.94
C ASN A 151 7.65 -17.10 -18.97
N ILE A 152 6.43 -17.32 -18.50
CA ILE A 152 5.21 -17.51 -19.32
C ILE A 152 4.80 -16.21 -20.02
N ASN A 153 3.83 -16.27 -20.94
CA ASN A 153 3.23 -15.08 -21.51
C ASN A 153 2.50 -14.29 -20.43
N ALA A 154 2.56 -12.96 -20.48
CA ALA A 154 1.75 -12.11 -19.64
C ALA A 154 0.27 -12.30 -19.98
N PRO A 155 -0.64 -12.22 -18.97
CA PRO A 155 -2.08 -12.23 -19.21
C PRO A 155 -2.51 -11.11 -20.16
N ARG A 156 -3.53 -11.38 -21.00
CA ARG A 156 -4.01 -10.38 -21.95
C ARG A 156 -4.47 -9.10 -21.26
N ILE A 157 -5.15 -9.23 -20.13
CA ILE A 157 -5.60 -8.10 -19.31
C ILE A 157 -4.43 -7.20 -18.85
N ALA A 158 -3.27 -7.79 -18.53
CA ALA A 158 -2.08 -7.03 -18.14
C ALA A 158 -1.44 -6.31 -19.35
N ILE A 159 -1.41 -6.98 -20.51
CA ILE A 159 -0.92 -6.38 -21.77
C ILE A 159 -1.74 -5.15 -22.12
N ASP A 160 -3.05 -5.26 -22.06
CA ASP A 160 -3.97 -4.17 -22.41
C ASP A 160 -3.92 -3.03 -21.38
N TYR A 161 -3.83 -3.34 -20.10
CA TYR A 161 -3.77 -2.35 -19.02
C TYR A 161 -2.49 -1.51 -19.08
N TYR A 162 -1.32 -2.14 -19.25
CA TYR A 162 -0.04 -1.45 -19.30
C TYR A 162 0.40 -1.01 -20.70
N GLY A 163 -0.34 -1.34 -21.75
CA GLY A 163 0.07 -1.09 -23.14
C GLY A 163 1.34 -1.83 -23.52
N LEU A 164 1.55 -3.05 -23.00
CA LEU A 164 2.73 -3.86 -23.29
C LEU A 164 2.70 -4.42 -24.72
N LYS A 165 3.87 -4.88 -25.19
CA LYS A 165 3.94 -5.59 -26.46
C LYS A 165 3.10 -6.88 -26.40
N SER A 166 2.48 -7.27 -27.51
CA SER A 166 1.61 -8.46 -27.60
C SER A 166 2.29 -9.77 -27.20
N ASN A 167 3.62 -9.84 -27.27
CA ASN A 167 4.45 -10.98 -26.87
C ASN A 167 5.09 -10.80 -25.47
N ALA A 168 4.65 -9.84 -24.68
CA ALA A 168 5.19 -9.60 -23.34
C ALA A 168 5.10 -10.84 -22.46
N LYS A 169 6.04 -10.96 -21.55
CA LYS A 169 6.21 -12.10 -20.66
C LYS A 169 5.93 -11.71 -19.20
N LEU A 170 5.86 -12.72 -18.35
CA LEU A 170 5.74 -12.54 -16.89
C LEU A 170 6.79 -11.58 -16.33
N SER A 171 8.02 -11.66 -16.82
CA SER A 171 9.09 -10.72 -16.43
C SER A 171 8.79 -9.26 -16.75
N ASP A 172 8.04 -8.98 -17.81
CA ASP A 172 7.68 -7.61 -18.19
C ASP A 172 6.54 -7.12 -17.31
N LEU A 173 5.54 -7.97 -17.07
CA LEU A 173 4.48 -7.70 -16.09
C LEU A 173 5.03 -7.39 -14.69
N ILE A 174 5.93 -8.25 -14.16
CA ILE A 174 6.53 -8.03 -12.83
C ILE A 174 7.28 -6.69 -12.76
N LYS A 175 7.94 -6.26 -13.83
CA LYS A 175 8.59 -4.94 -13.85
C LYS A 175 7.59 -3.79 -13.76
N SER A 176 6.44 -3.89 -14.46
CA SER A 176 5.39 -2.87 -14.41
C SER A 176 4.77 -2.80 -13.04
N VAL A 177 4.31 -3.93 -12.49
CA VAL A 177 3.75 -3.99 -11.13
C VAL A 177 4.75 -3.43 -10.12
N ARG A 178 6.02 -3.85 -10.16
CA ARG A 178 7.05 -3.33 -9.24
C ARG A 178 7.25 -1.81 -9.36
N ALA A 179 7.07 -1.23 -10.53
CA ALA A 179 7.16 0.22 -10.71
C ALA A 179 5.98 0.94 -10.05
N ASP A 180 4.77 0.36 -10.12
CA ASP A 180 3.60 0.86 -9.43
C ASP A 180 3.79 0.80 -7.90
N GLU A 181 4.30 -0.32 -7.35
CA GLU A 181 4.59 -0.43 -5.92
C GLU A 181 5.61 0.61 -5.42
N MET A 182 6.60 0.93 -6.25
CA MET A 182 7.55 2.01 -5.94
C MET A 182 6.84 3.37 -5.86
N HIS A 183 5.92 3.64 -6.79
CA HIS A 183 5.11 4.85 -6.78
C HIS A 183 4.19 4.92 -5.56
N HIS A 184 3.48 3.84 -5.24
CA HIS A 184 2.61 3.74 -4.05
C HIS A 184 3.40 3.97 -2.76
N SER A 185 4.60 3.39 -2.64
CA SER A 185 5.50 3.63 -1.51
C SER A 185 5.85 5.11 -1.36
N ASP A 186 6.30 5.77 -2.45
CA ASP A 186 6.67 7.18 -2.44
C ASP A 186 5.50 8.09 -2.06
N VAL A 187 4.31 7.82 -2.60
CA VAL A 187 3.07 8.54 -2.30
C VAL A 187 2.71 8.43 -0.82
N ASN A 188 2.66 7.22 -0.29
CA ASN A 188 2.26 6.98 1.09
C ASN A 188 3.29 7.53 2.09
N HIS A 189 4.59 7.38 1.84
CA HIS A 189 5.62 8.01 2.64
C HIS A 189 5.53 9.55 2.62
N SER A 190 5.22 10.14 1.46
CA SER A 190 5.02 11.59 1.31
C SER A 190 3.82 12.08 2.12
N TYR A 191 2.70 11.37 2.11
CA TYR A 191 1.53 11.72 2.95
C TYR A 191 1.87 11.65 4.44
N ALA A 192 2.57 10.62 4.88
CA ALA A 192 3.03 10.53 6.27
C ALA A 192 3.94 11.70 6.67
N ASP A 193 4.89 12.08 5.82
CA ASP A 193 5.80 13.22 6.05
C ASP A 193 5.04 14.55 6.13
N ASN A 194 4.06 14.76 5.25
CA ASN A 194 3.26 15.97 5.24
C ASN A 194 2.38 16.11 6.50
N LEU A 195 1.84 15.00 6.98
CA LEU A 195 1.09 14.98 8.24
C LEU A 195 1.99 15.27 9.45
N ASP A 196 3.22 14.77 9.45
CA ASP A 196 4.21 15.02 10.51
C ASP A 196 4.61 16.50 10.58
N LYS A 197 4.94 17.09 9.43
CA LYS A 197 5.26 18.53 9.34
C LYS A 197 4.12 19.41 9.84
N LYS A 198 2.87 19.05 9.52
CA LYS A 198 1.68 19.78 9.97
C LYS A 198 1.50 19.69 11.48
N ASP A 199 1.72 18.52 12.08
CA ASP A 199 1.63 18.31 13.53
C ASP A 199 2.72 19.08 14.28
N GLN A 200 3.96 19.03 13.82
CA GLN A 200 5.08 19.80 14.37
C GLN A 200 4.82 21.31 14.32
N ARG A 201 4.32 21.83 13.18
CA ARG A 201 3.97 23.24 13.05
C ARG A 201 2.89 23.65 14.05
N SER A 202 1.85 22.83 14.26
CA SER A 202 0.79 23.08 15.23
C SER A 202 1.31 23.12 16.67
N LYS A 203 2.21 22.20 17.03
CA LYS A 203 2.86 22.18 18.37
C LYS A 203 3.71 23.42 18.62
N ASN A 204 4.49 23.83 17.62
CA ASN A 204 5.34 25.03 17.73
C ASN A 204 4.51 26.30 17.91
N LEU A 205 3.39 26.46 17.18
CA LEU A 205 2.49 27.61 17.34
C LEU A 205 1.90 27.67 18.75
N LYS A 206 1.39 26.55 19.28
CA LYS A 206 0.88 26.48 20.65
C LYS A 206 1.95 26.79 21.71
N ALA A 207 3.17 26.35 21.51
CA ALA A 207 4.28 26.66 22.42
C ALA A 207 4.58 28.16 22.45
N VAL A 208 4.57 28.83 21.29
CA VAL A 208 4.77 30.28 21.19
C VAL A 208 3.62 31.06 21.87
N GLU A 209 2.37 30.65 21.65
CA GLU A 209 1.20 31.24 22.30
C GLU A 209 1.29 31.15 23.84
N ASN A 210 1.66 29.97 24.37
CA ASN A 210 1.83 29.77 25.81
C ASN A 210 2.94 30.65 26.41
N ILE A 211 4.07 30.85 25.69
CA ILE A 211 5.15 31.73 26.13
C ILE A 211 4.67 33.19 26.18
N ASN A 212 3.91 33.62 25.20
CA ASN A 212 3.39 34.98 25.14
C ASN A 212 2.35 35.23 26.23
N ASN A 213 1.47 34.30 26.50
CA ASN A 213 0.47 34.41 27.56
C ASN A 213 1.10 34.49 28.97
N ASN A 214 2.19 33.73 29.19
CA ASN A 214 2.92 33.77 30.48
C ASN A 214 3.78 35.04 30.68
N LYS A 215 4.01 35.83 29.62
CA LYS A 215 4.70 37.13 29.73
C LYS A 215 3.76 38.32 30.02
N VAL A 216 2.46 38.12 29.87
CA VAL A 216 1.43 39.15 30.06
C VAL A 216 0.70 38.99 31.39
N ALA A 217 0.92 37.88 32.09
CA ALA A 217 0.46 37.62 33.46
C ALA A 217 1.55 37.96 34.48
#